data_c93eab1f31a55845775657322707086c
#
_entry.id   c93eab1f31a55845775657322707086c
#
_cell.length_a   1.000
_cell.length_b   1.000
_cell.length_c   1.000
_cell.angle_alpha   90.00
_cell.angle_beta   90.00
_cell.angle_gamma   90.00
#
_symmetry.space_group_name_H-M   'P 1'
#
loop_
_entity.id
_entity.type
_entity.pdbx_description
1 polymer ?
#
loop_
_entity_poly.entity_id
_entity_poly.type
_entity_poly.pdbx_seq_one_letter_code
_entity_poly.pdbx_strand_id
1 'polypeptide(L)'
;AIGAMNVYNATYYMNMAAGDGPYTHFLKHVGVLALSLAIGAVVAWLPKGFIRGGAFVWVGVTILLLAVVVVAGHRANGATRWIMLAGFSLQPSEVAKVTGLIWTASFLAKRIRKGEKITLIKRLFHLFFHLFGRKKKEDTFRSMIGYFLPLYGPLVMALFVLKQPDMGTAGMILLFPLL
;
A
#
# COMPACT_ATOMS: atom_id res chain seq x y z
N ALA A 1 15.20 -20.36 2.27
CA ALA A 1 16.59 -20.83 2.34
C ALA A 1 17.47 -20.14 1.29
N ILE A 2 17.19 -20.24 -0.01
CA ILE A 2 18.04 -19.69 -1.10
C ILE A 2 18.27 -18.17 -0.97
N GLY A 3 17.22 -17.38 -0.68
CA GLY A 3 17.34 -15.93 -0.52
C GLY A 3 18.26 -15.52 0.63
N ALA A 4 18.19 -16.19 1.78
CA ALA A 4 19.04 -15.93 2.92
C ALA A 4 20.53 -16.27 2.63
N MET A 5 20.76 -17.34 1.87
CA MET A 5 22.09 -17.74 1.41
C MET A 5 22.69 -16.71 0.45
N ASN A 6 21.86 -16.18 -0.47
CA ASN A 6 22.29 -15.11 -1.38
C ASN A 6 22.64 -13.82 -0.64
N VAL A 7 21.88 -13.44 0.41
CA VAL A 7 22.22 -12.29 1.25
C VAL A 7 23.58 -12.48 1.92
N TYR A 8 23.84 -13.67 2.50
CA TYR A 8 25.14 -13.97 3.09
C TYR A 8 26.28 -13.82 2.08
N ASN A 9 26.16 -14.46 0.91
CA ASN A 9 27.19 -14.39 -0.13
C ASN A 9 27.45 -12.97 -0.63
N ALA A 10 26.37 -12.18 -0.83
CA ALA A 10 26.47 -10.81 -1.34
C ALA A 10 27.07 -9.83 -0.31
N THR A 11 26.85 -10.06 0.99
CA THR A 11 27.27 -9.13 2.04
C THR A 11 28.57 -9.54 2.76
N TYR A 12 29.06 -10.75 2.50
CA TYR A 12 30.27 -11.28 3.17
C TYR A 12 31.47 -10.34 3.07
N TYR A 13 31.85 -9.98 1.84
CA TYR A 13 32.98 -9.09 1.58
C TYR A 13 32.75 -7.67 2.10
N MET A 14 31.55 -7.18 2.05
CA MET A 14 31.19 -5.84 2.57
C MET A 14 31.34 -5.80 4.09
N ASN A 15 30.89 -6.85 4.80
CA ASN A 15 31.02 -6.95 6.25
C ASN A 15 32.52 -7.01 6.69
N MET A 16 33.30 -7.81 5.99
CA MET A 16 34.73 -7.93 6.27
C MET A 16 35.48 -6.62 6.02
N ALA A 17 35.15 -5.90 4.95
CA ALA A 17 35.73 -4.60 4.62
C ALA A 17 35.34 -3.51 5.64
N ALA A 18 34.15 -3.60 6.23
CA ALA A 18 33.66 -2.68 7.26
C ALA A 18 34.17 -3.00 8.67
N GLY A 19 34.90 -4.12 8.85
CA GLY A 19 35.31 -4.58 10.17
C GLY A 19 34.20 -5.23 10.99
N ASP A 20 33.04 -5.49 10.37
CA ASP A 20 31.92 -6.17 10.98
C ASP A 20 32.11 -7.70 10.92
N GLY A 21 31.39 -8.42 11.79
CA GLY A 21 31.39 -9.88 11.74
C GLY A 21 30.76 -10.40 10.43
N PRO A 22 31.25 -11.54 9.88
CA PRO A 22 30.82 -12.05 8.57
C PRO A 22 29.31 -12.36 8.49
N TYR A 23 28.64 -12.55 9.61
CA TYR A 23 27.23 -12.89 9.73
C TYR A 23 26.32 -11.72 10.08
N THR A 24 26.84 -10.49 10.24
CA THR A 24 26.06 -9.35 10.76
C THR A 24 24.82 -9.06 9.93
N HIS A 25 24.96 -8.92 8.63
CA HIS A 25 23.80 -8.65 7.74
C HIS A 25 22.90 -9.86 7.58
N PHE A 26 23.47 -11.07 7.58
CA PHE A 26 22.71 -12.32 7.55
C PHE A 26 21.79 -12.46 8.77
N LEU A 27 22.32 -12.24 9.98
CA LEU A 27 21.54 -12.32 11.22
C LEU A 27 20.42 -11.25 11.27
N LYS A 28 20.73 -10.02 10.84
CA LYS A 28 19.70 -8.97 10.69
C LYS A 28 18.59 -9.41 9.72
N HIS A 29 18.96 -9.96 8.57
CA HIS A 29 17.99 -10.44 7.57
C HIS A 29 17.12 -11.58 8.10
N VAL A 30 17.71 -12.57 8.78
CA VAL A 30 16.96 -13.68 9.41
C VAL A 30 16.02 -13.17 10.51
N GLY A 31 16.49 -12.22 11.33
CA GLY A 31 15.67 -11.60 12.36
C GLY A 31 14.45 -10.86 11.80
N VAL A 32 14.66 -10.06 10.74
CA VAL A 32 13.55 -9.36 10.04
C VAL A 32 12.59 -10.36 9.40
N LEU A 33 13.11 -11.43 8.79
CA LEU A 33 12.29 -12.49 8.20
C LEU A 33 11.42 -13.19 9.26
N ALA A 34 12.00 -13.56 10.38
CA ALA A 34 11.27 -14.19 11.50
C ALA A 34 10.18 -13.26 12.04
N LEU A 35 10.51 -11.98 12.25
CA LEU A 35 9.54 -10.96 12.67
C LEU A 35 8.42 -10.80 11.66
N SER A 36 8.74 -10.74 10.38
CA SER A 36 7.74 -10.61 9.30
C SER A 36 6.79 -11.81 9.25
N LEU A 37 7.32 -13.03 9.43
CA LEU A 37 6.50 -14.24 9.51
C LEU A 37 5.60 -14.24 10.73
N ALA A 38 6.10 -13.80 11.89
CA ALA A 38 5.30 -13.69 13.11
C ALA A 38 4.16 -12.68 12.94
N ILE A 39 4.44 -11.50 12.39
CA ILE A 39 3.43 -10.48 12.08
C ILE A 39 2.42 -11.03 11.07
N GLY A 40 2.89 -11.70 10.01
CA GLY A 40 2.02 -12.34 9.01
C GLY A 40 1.08 -13.37 9.62
N ALA A 41 1.58 -14.21 10.53
CA ALA A 41 0.77 -15.18 11.26
C ALA A 41 -0.31 -14.51 12.13
N VAL A 42 0.05 -13.45 12.87
CA VAL A 42 -0.90 -12.66 13.66
C VAL A 42 -1.99 -12.06 12.77
N VAL A 43 -1.61 -11.46 11.64
CA VAL A 43 -2.57 -10.87 10.69
C VAL A 43 -3.48 -11.94 10.07
N ALA A 44 -2.96 -13.12 9.79
CA ALA A 44 -3.75 -14.24 9.26
C ALA A 44 -4.82 -14.75 10.25
N TRP A 45 -4.56 -14.62 11.55
CA TRP A 45 -5.51 -14.98 12.62
C TRP A 45 -6.55 -13.90 12.91
N LEU A 46 -6.33 -12.66 12.47
CA LEU A 46 -7.25 -11.56 12.69
C LEU A 46 -8.60 -11.82 11.99
N PRO A 47 -9.73 -11.60 12.68
CA PRO A 47 -11.05 -11.79 12.09
C PRO A 47 -11.25 -10.80 10.92
N LYS A 48 -11.74 -11.30 9.79
CA LYS A 48 -11.98 -10.51 8.57
C LYS A 48 -12.85 -9.26 8.82
N GLY A 49 -13.73 -9.34 9.85
CA GLY A 49 -14.55 -8.20 10.30
C GLY A 49 -13.73 -7.05 10.86
N PHE A 50 -12.68 -7.35 11.62
CA PHE A 50 -11.78 -6.37 12.20
C PHE A 50 -10.96 -5.64 11.11
N ILE A 51 -10.38 -6.40 10.18
CA ILE A 51 -9.62 -5.83 9.05
C ILE A 51 -10.51 -4.92 8.22
N ARG A 52 -11.74 -5.38 7.90
CA ARG A 52 -12.69 -4.63 7.10
C ARG A 52 -13.28 -3.41 7.83
N GLY A 53 -13.59 -3.54 9.12
CA GLY A 53 -14.11 -2.45 9.95
C GLY A 53 -13.09 -1.35 10.16
N GLY A 54 -11.82 -1.71 10.29
CA GLY A 54 -10.70 -0.80 10.48
C GLY A 54 -10.17 -0.13 9.20
N ALA A 55 -10.75 -0.39 8.03
CA ALA A 55 -10.20 0.10 6.75
C ALA A 55 -9.97 1.62 6.71
N PHE A 56 -10.87 2.41 7.31
CA PHE A 56 -10.69 3.88 7.41
C PHE A 56 -9.51 4.25 8.30
N VAL A 57 -9.34 3.56 9.42
CA VAL A 57 -8.24 3.80 10.36
C VAL A 57 -6.91 3.44 9.69
N TRP A 58 -6.84 2.29 9.02
CA TRP A 58 -5.64 1.85 8.31
C TRP A 58 -5.20 2.84 7.24
N VAL A 59 -6.14 3.35 6.43
CA VAL A 59 -5.85 4.38 5.42
C VAL A 59 -5.42 5.68 6.08
N GLY A 60 -6.10 6.12 7.15
CA GLY A 60 -5.72 7.32 7.89
C GLY A 60 -4.30 7.25 8.46
N VAL A 61 -3.96 6.14 9.12
CA VAL A 61 -2.60 5.89 9.63
C VAL A 61 -1.57 5.89 8.50
N THR A 62 -1.89 5.25 7.38
CA THR A 62 -0.99 5.20 6.23
C THR A 62 -0.77 6.58 5.61
N ILE A 63 -1.81 7.39 5.46
CA ILE A 63 -1.68 8.77 4.96
C ILE A 63 -0.82 9.60 5.91
N LEU A 64 -1.00 9.43 7.23
CA LEU A 64 -0.17 10.10 8.23
C LEU A 64 1.31 9.69 8.10
N LEU A 65 1.60 8.40 7.96
CA LEU A 65 2.96 7.91 7.73
C LEU A 65 3.57 8.46 6.43
N LEU A 66 2.80 8.51 5.35
CA LEU A 66 3.24 9.09 4.08
C LEU A 66 3.51 10.59 4.22
N ALA A 67 2.69 11.33 4.97
CA ALA A 67 2.90 12.75 5.25
C ALA A 67 4.18 12.96 6.08
N VAL A 68 4.42 12.15 7.10
CA VAL A 68 5.65 12.20 7.90
C VAL A 68 6.89 12.00 7.04
N VAL A 69 6.86 11.03 6.10
CA VAL A 69 7.99 10.83 5.16
C VAL A 69 8.24 12.03 4.27
N VAL A 70 7.19 12.67 3.78
CA VAL A 70 7.37 13.88 2.94
C VAL A 70 8.04 15.01 3.70
N VAL A 71 7.77 15.14 5.02
CA VAL A 71 8.29 16.23 5.86
C VAL A 71 9.65 15.87 6.49
N ALA A 72 9.79 14.65 7.02
CA ALA A 72 10.90 14.23 7.86
C ALA A 72 11.61 12.96 7.38
N GLY A 73 11.33 12.49 6.16
CA GLY A 73 11.92 11.28 5.62
C GLY A 73 13.42 11.40 5.34
N HIS A 74 14.12 10.27 5.46
CA HIS A 74 15.53 10.19 5.12
C HIS A 74 15.73 10.19 3.60
N ARG A 75 16.65 11.03 3.12
CA ARG A 75 17.00 11.10 1.69
C ARG A 75 17.98 9.98 1.34
N ALA A 76 17.53 9.05 0.51
CA ALA A 76 18.40 8.07 -0.12
C ALA A 76 18.23 8.17 -1.64
N ASN A 77 19.33 8.25 -2.38
CA ASN A 77 19.33 8.36 -3.85
C ASN A 77 18.47 9.51 -4.40
N GLY A 78 18.47 10.68 -3.73
CA GLY A 78 17.74 11.86 -4.18
C GLY A 78 16.24 11.87 -3.86
N ALA A 79 15.71 10.85 -3.20
CA ALA A 79 14.31 10.76 -2.83
C ALA A 79 14.12 10.48 -1.33
N THR A 80 13.14 11.14 -0.71
CA THR A 80 12.74 10.92 0.69
C THR A 80 11.67 9.83 0.73
N ARG A 81 12.06 8.56 0.96
CA ARG A 81 11.14 7.41 0.88
C ARG A 81 11.12 6.55 2.14
N TRP A 82 12.10 6.74 3.02
CA TRP A 82 12.35 5.83 4.13
C TRP A 82 12.22 6.54 5.48
N ILE A 83 11.65 5.85 6.45
CA ILE A 83 11.72 6.21 7.88
C ILE A 83 12.72 5.26 8.52
N MET A 84 13.77 5.82 9.11
CA MET A 84 14.73 5.04 9.90
C MET A 84 14.21 4.92 11.33
N LEU A 85 13.85 3.73 11.75
CA LEU A 85 13.35 3.46 13.10
C LEU A 85 14.21 2.40 13.77
N ALA A 86 14.95 2.77 14.81
CA ALA A 86 15.78 1.84 15.61
C ALA A 86 16.65 0.88 14.78
N GLY A 87 17.28 1.37 13.70
CA GLY A 87 18.13 0.57 12.81
C GLY A 87 17.40 -0.21 11.72
N PHE A 88 16.08 -0.08 11.64
CA PHE A 88 15.25 -0.60 10.54
C PHE A 88 14.82 0.52 9.62
N SER A 89 14.77 0.26 8.32
CA SER A 89 14.23 1.16 7.33
C SER A 89 12.80 0.73 6.97
N LEU A 90 11.81 1.57 7.29
CA LEU A 90 10.42 1.37 6.90
C LEU A 90 10.10 2.27 5.70
N GLN A 91 9.50 1.69 4.67
CA GLN A 91 8.99 2.43 3.53
C GLN A 91 7.45 2.49 3.61
N PRO A 92 6.84 3.63 3.96
CA PRO A 92 5.39 3.74 4.12
C PRO A 92 4.59 3.48 2.85
N SER A 93 5.17 3.65 1.68
CA SER A 93 4.52 3.31 0.42
C SER A 93 4.27 1.80 0.24
N GLU A 94 5.06 0.93 0.90
CA GLU A 94 4.78 -0.52 0.95
C GLU A 94 3.50 -0.79 1.76
N VAL A 95 3.34 -0.11 2.90
CA VAL A 95 2.12 -0.17 3.72
C VAL A 95 0.92 0.36 2.94
N ALA A 96 1.11 1.42 2.13
CA ALA A 96 0.06 2.03 1.32
C ALA A 96 -0.53 1.06 0.28
N LYS A 97 0.28 0.19 -0.31
CA LYS A 97 -0.20 -0.85 -1.24
C LYS A 97 -1.19 -1.80 -0.57
N VAL A 98 -0.82 -2.29 0.62
CA VAL A 98 -1.65 -3.22 1.39
C VAL A 98 -2.94 -2.55 1.89
N THR A 99 -2.83 -1.36 2.46
CA THR A 99 -3.99 -0.61 2.96
C THR A 99 -4.93 -0.16 1.86
N GLY A 100 -4.42 0.20 0.68
CA GLY A 100 -5.21 0.49 -0.51
C GLY A 100 -6.03 -0.71 -0.98
N LEU A 101 -5.42 -1.90 -0.97
CA LEU A 101 -6.10 -3.14 -1.30
C LEU A 101 -7.21 -3.47 -0.28
N ILE A 102 -6.92 -3.38 1.02
CA ILE A 102 -7.90 -3.61 2.10
C ILE A 102 -9.07 -2.64 1.99
N TRP A 103 -8.79 -1.36 1.74
CA TRP A 103 -9.80 -0.33 1.53
C TRP A 103 -10.75 -0.70 0.40
N THR A 104 -10.21 -0.95 -0.78
CA THR A 104 -10.99 -1.29 -1.97
C THR A 104 -11.80 -2.56 -1.78
N ALA A 105 -11.18 -3.62 -1.24
CA ALA A 105 -11.85 -4.88 -0.94
C ALA A 105 -13.00 -4.71 0.07
N SER A 106 -12.85 -3.81 1.06
CA SER A 106 -13.89 -3.53 2.05
C SER A 106 -15.13 -2.88 1.44
N PHE A 107 -14.95 -1.94 0.50
CA PHE A 107 -16.06 -1.32 -0.23
C PHE A 107 -16.70 -2.29 -1.21
N LEU A 108 -15.88 -3.05 -1.92
CA LEU A 108 -16.36 -4.05 -2.87
C LEU A 108 -17.24 -5.11 -2.19
N ALA A 109 -16.78 -5.62 -1.06
CA ALA A 109 -17.52 -6.61 -0.27
C ALA A 109 -18.85 -6.08 0.27
N LYS A 110 -18.96 -4.78 0.62
CA LYS A 110 -20.23 -4.16 1.01
C LYS A 110 -21.23 -4.13 -0.14
N ARG A 111 -20.77 -3.90 -1.36
CA ARG A 111 -21.60 -3.85 -2.56
C ARG A 111 -22.08 -5.22 -3.01
N ILE A 112 -21.18 -6.21 -2.99
CA ILE A 112 -21.53 -7.61 -3.28
C ILE A 112 -22.65 -8.07 -2.35
N ARG A 113 -22.58 -7.74 -1.05
CA ARG A 113 -23.64 -8.04 -0.08
C ARG A 113 -24.97 -7.40 -0.40
N LYS A 114 -24.98 -6.26 -1.08
CA LYS A 114 -26.21 -5.57 -1.54
C LYS A 114 -26.75 -6.11 -2.87
N GLY A 115 -26.16 -7.17 -3.43
CA GLY A 115 -26.57 -7.76 -4.70
C GLY A 115 -26.18 -6.93 -5.94
N GLU A 116 -25.32 -5.93 -5.77
CA GLU A 116 -24.84 -5.12 -6.89
C GLU A 116 -23.84 -5.94 -7.73
N LYS A 117 -24.14 -6.18 -9.00
CA LYS A 117 -23.20 -6.82 -9.93
C LYS A 117 -22.03 -5.89 -10.19
N ILE A 118 -20.84 -6.32 -9.73
CA ILE A 118 -19.61 -5.55 -9.89
C ILE A 118 -18.98 -5.91 -11.22
N THR A 119 -19.24 -5.10 -12.23
CA THR A 119 -18.50 -5.14 -13.48
C THR A 119 -17.79 -3.80 -13.64
N LEU A 120 -16.52 -3.71 -13.20
CA LEU A 120 -15.70 -2.50 -13.26
C LEU A 120 -15.66 -1.92 -14.69
N ILE A 121 -15.55 -2.77 -15.69
CA ILE A 121 -15.55 -2.38 -17.11
C ILE A 121 -16.88 -1.72 -17.49
N LYS A 122 -18.03 -2.28 -17.08
CA LYS A 122 -19.34 -1.64 -17.33
C LYS A 122 -19.48 -0.31 -16.60
N ARG A 123 -18.80 -0.12 -15.46
CA ARG A 123 -18.80 1.12 -14.69
C ARG A 123 -17.97 2.21 -15.35
N LEU A 124 -16.79 1.84 -15.85
CA LEU A 124 -15.95 2.77 -16.63
C LEU A 124 -16.66 3.21 -17.91
N PHE A 125 -17.32 2.27 -18.60
CA PHE A 125 -18.14 2.55 -19.79
C PHE A 125 -19.35 3.42 -19.46
N HIS A 126 -20.04 3.15 -18.36
CA HIS A 126 -21.18 3.94 -17.89
C HIS A 126 -20.76 5.37 -17.50
N LEU A 127 -19.57 5.53 -16.91
CA LEU A 127 -18.98 6.82 -16.60
C LEU A 127 -18.66 7.59 -17.88
N PHE A 128 -18.05 6.94 -18.87
CA PHE A 128 -17.74 7.53 -20.17
C PHE A 128 -19.02 8.01 -20.89
N PHE A 129 -20.06 7.18 -20.93
CA PHE A 129 -21.37 7.55 -21.50
C PHE A 129 -22.11 8.62 -20.68
N HIS A 130 -21.91 8.68 -19.36
CA HIS A 130 -22.53 9.69 -18.50
C HIS A 130 -21.88 11.07 -18.61
N LEU A 131 -20.57 11.11 -18.88
CA LEU A 131 -19.85 12.37 -19.17
C LEU A 131 -20.30 12.99 -20.51
N PHE A 132 -20.75 12.16 -21.46
CA PHE A 132 -21.24 12.59 -22.77
C PHE A 132 -22.75 12.62 -22.91
N GLY A 133 -23.53 12.10 -21.96
CA GLY A 133 -24.99 11.98 -22.02
C GLY A 133 -25.73 13.00 -21.14
N ARG A 134 -26.66 13.73 -21.73
CA ARG A 134 -27.54 14.69 -21.03
C ARG A 134 -28.54 13.97 -20.10
N LYS A 135 -28.21 13.78 -18.83
CA LYS A 135 -29.17 13.38 -17.77
C LYS A 135 -29.06 14.27 -16.53
N LYS A 136 -30.15 14.37 -15.72
CA LYS A 136 -30.32 15.26 -14.57
C LYS A 136 -29.12 15.25 -13.63
N LYS A 137 -28.60 16.45 -13.30
CA LYS A 137 -27.35 16.70 -12.57
C LYS A 137 -27.27 16.11 -11.16
N GLU A 138 -28.35 16.01 -10.42
CA GLU A 138 -28.33 15.60 -9.00
C GLU A 138 -28.15 14.10 -8.78
N ASP A 139 -28.86 13.27 -9.56
CA ASP A 139 -28.74 11.81 -9.46
C ASP A 139 -27.36 11.33 -9.95
N THR A 140 -26.79 12.08 -10.88
CA THR A 140 -25.47 11.84 -11.44
C THR A 140 -24.36 12.04 -10.39
N PHE A 141 -24.42 13.12 -9.61
CA PHE A 141 -23.39 13.47 -8.64
C PHE A 141 -23.33 12.47 -7.47
N ARG A 142 -24.48 12.08 -6.90
CA ARG A 142 -24.56 11.03 -5.87
C ARG A 142 -24.08 9.68 -6.36
N SER A 143 -24.42 9.32 -7.57
CA SER A 143 -23.97 8.09 -8.22
C SER A 143 -22.46 8.11 -8.43
N MET A 144 -21.89 9.21 -8.94
CA MET A 144 -20.45 9.38 -9.14
C MET A 144 -19.65 9.24 -7.83
N ILE A 145 -20.04 9.93 -6.76
CA ILE A 145 -19.37 9.81 -5.46
C ILE A 145 -19.35 8.34 -5.02
N GLY A 146 -20.47 7.63 -5.12
CA GLY A 146 -20.54 6.23 -4.77
C GLY A 146 -19.60 5.34 -5.61
N TYR A 147 -19.35 5.68 -6.88
CA TYR A 147 -18.46 4.91 -7.76
C TYR A 147 -16.97 5.19 -7.48
N PHE A 148 -16.61 6.44 -7.16
CA PHE A 148 -15.23 6.84 -6.92
C PHE A 148 -14.79 6.62 -5.47
N LEU A 149 -15.71 6.47 -4.53
CA LEU A 149 -15.39 6.29 -3.11
C LEU A 149 -14.37 5.14 -2.85
N PRO A 150 -14.46 3.98 -3.52
CA PRO A 150 -13.44 2.92 -3.38
C PRO A 150 -12.05 3.32 -3.86
N LEU A 151 -11.96 4.23 -4.83
CA LEU A 151 -10.70 4.70 -5.40
C LEU A 151 -10.11 5.89 -4.64
N TYR A 152 -10.92 6.58 -3.81
CA TYR A 152 -10.49 7.80 -3.14
C TYR A 152 -9.30 7.59 -2.21
N GLY A 153 -9.33 6.55 -1.37
CA GLY A 153 -8.23 6.21 -0.48
C GLY A 153 -6.92 5.92 -1.24
N PRO A 154 -6.91 4.97 -2.20
CA PRO A 154 -5.77 4.73 -3.06
C PRO A 154 -5.28 5.95 -3.82
N LEU A 155 -6.19 6.80 -4.34
CA LEU A 155 -5.83 8.01 -5.06
C LEU A 155 -5.06 9.00 -4.18
N VAL A 156 -5.56 9.28 -2.97
CA VAL A 156 -4.89 10.17 -2.03
C VAL A 156 -3.51 9.63 -1.65
N MET A 157 -3.40 8.33 -1.36
CA MET A 157 -2.11 7.71 -1.05
C MET A 157 -1.14 7.77 -2.24
N ALA A 158 -1.62 7.53 -3.46
CA ALA A 158 -0.80 7.64 -4.67
C ALA A 158 -0.26 9.06 -4.90
N LEU A 159 -1.06 10.10 -4.63
CA LEU A 159 -0.61 11.49 -4.71
C LEU A 159 0.53 11.80 -3.73
N PHE A 160 0.48 11.27 -2.50
CA PHE A 160 1.59 11.39 -1.56
C PHE A 160 2.84 10.66 -2.04
N VAL A 161 2.68 9.47 -2.61
CA VAL A 161 3.79 8.65 -3.15
C VAL A 161 4.42 9.31 -4.38
N LEU A 162 3.63 9.96 -5.24
CA LEU A 162 4.14 10.74 -6.37
C LEU A 162 5.02 11.92 -5.93
N LYS A 163 4.73 12.54 -4.76
CA LYS A 163 5.61 13.56 -4.17
C LYS A 163 6.96 12.99 -3.70
N GLN A 164 7.05 11.69 -3.51
CA GLN A 164 8.29 10.98 -3.12
C GLN A 164 9.08 10.46 -4.34
N PRO A 165 8.95 11.00 -5.53
CA PRO A 165 9.26 10.56 -6.91
C PRO A 165 9.27 9.01 -7.08
N ASP A 166 8.19 8.34 -6.69
CA ASP A 166 8.04 6.88 -6.84
C ASP A 166 6.82 6.53 -7.71
N MET A 167 7.00 6.70 -9.02
CA MET A 167 5.94 6.45 -10.00
C MET A 167 5.51 4.98 -10.05
N GLY A 168 6.45 4.04 -9.86
CA GLY A 168 6.16 2.61 -9.89
C GLY A 168 5.20 2.20 -8.78
N THR A 169 5.48 2.62 -7.55
CA THR A 169 4.62 2.33 -6.39
C THR A 169 3.28 3.06 -6.48
N ALA A 170 3.27 4.33 -6.91
CA ALA A 170 2.03 5.06 -7.12
C ALA A 170 1.13 4.38 -8.17
N GLY A 171 1.72 3.92 -9.27
CA GLY A 171 1.02 3.14 -10.30
C GLY A 171 0.42 1.85 -9.76
N MET A 172 1.16 1.10 -8.93
CA MET A 172 0.64 -0.11 -8.29
C MET A 172 -0.53 0.17 -7.34
N ILE A 173 -0.44 1.23 -6.52
CA ILE A 173 -1.52 1.62 -5.60
C ILE A 173 -2.81 1.94 -6.36
N LEU A 174 -2.72 2.53 -7.55
CA LEU A 174 -3.87 2.84 -8.39
C LEU A 174 -4.37 1.63 -9.19
N LEU A 175 -3.47 0.75 -9.62
CA LEU A 175 -3.82 -0.41 -10.44
C LEU A 175 -4.53 -1.51 -9.63
N PHE A 176 -4.05 -1.83 -8.43
CA PHE A 176 -4.63 -2.88 -7.59
C PHE A 176 -6.13 -2.72 -7.31
N PRO A 177 -6.68 -1.51 -7.08
CA PRO A 177 -8.11 -1.33 -6.94
C PRO A 177 -8.93 -1.52 -8.24
N LEU A 178 -8.28 -1.54 -9.39
CA LEU A 178 -8.91 -1.68 -10.70
C LEU A 178 -8.98 -3.15 -11.17
N LEU A 179 -8.11 -4.00 -10.64
CA LEU A 179 -8.08 -5.44 -10.89
C LEU A 179 -9.11 -6.19 -10.01
#